data_26bb930d3f4926c51f7c274a6fb95efb
#
_entry.id   26bb930d3f4926c51f7c274a6fb95efb
#
_cell.length_a   1.000
_cell.length_b   1.000
_cell.length_c   1.000
_cell.angle_alpha   90.00
_cell.angle_beta   90.00
_cell.angle_gamma   90.00
#
_symmetry.space_group_name_H-M   'P 1'
#
loop_
_entity.id
_entity.type
_entity.pdbx_description
1 polymer ?
#
loop_
_entity_poly.entity_id
_entity_poly.type
_entity_poly.pdbx_seq_one_letter_code
_entity_poly.pdbx_strand_id
1 'polypeptide(L)'
;MPSITHFEIYKPAEPCSLTGDKLRETMDKVVEETLSEDGKELNLKGYCVGPNGMSIITRDERLVKVRRLNLGGNRIGDDGVKLLTESDLFSKVNWIELGGNDIGPEGVRHLIRSKVLKKVKSLNLYRNYIKDEGATIMAKDNELDKLEDLDLAQNEIGDEGIIALANS
;
A
#
# COMPACT_ATOMS: atom_id res chain seq x y z
N MET A 1 -1.73 42.79 20.70
CA MET A 1 -2.28 41.56 20.09
C MET A 1 -1.21 40.99 19.18
N PRO A 2 -0.61 39.84 19.48
CA PRO A 2 0.34 39.23 18.56
C PRO A 2 -0.45 38.56 17.43
N SER A 3 -0.10 38.94 16.21
CA SER A 3 -0.62 38.37 14.97
C SER A 3 -0.27 36.89 14.89
N ILE A 4 -1.28 36.08 14.66
CA ILE A 4 -1.11 34.67 14.32
C ILE A 4 -0.55 34.62 12.91
N THR A 5 0.76 34.58 12.79
CA THR A 5 1.47 34.44 11.54
C THR A 5 1.82 32.97 11.30
N HIS A 6 1.32 32.49 10.17
CA HIS A 6 1.82 31.33 9.44
C HIS A 6 1.95 30.02 10.23
N PHE A 7 0.89 29.23 10.18
CA PHE A 7 1.10 27.80 10.06
C PHE A 7 1.88 27.57 8.77
N GLU A 8 3.18 27.54 8.84
CA GLU A 8 3.95 26.85 7.83
C GLU A 8 3.46 25.41 7.86
N ILE A 9 2.63 25.06 6.90
CA ILE A 9 2.34 23.66 6.61
C ILE A 9 3.71 23.09 6.21
N TYR A 10 4.38 22.46 7.17
CA TYR A 10 5.54 21.64 6.89
C TYR A 10 5.10 20.60 5.87
N LYS A 11 5.34 20.89 4.59
CA LYS A 11 5.32 19.86 3.56
C LYS A 11 6.64 19.12 3.72
N PRO A 12 6.67 17.92 4.30
CA PRO A 12 7.87 17.12 4.23
C PRO A 12 8.24 17.00 2.76
N ALA A 13 9.54 17.08 2.46
CA ALA A 13 10.01 16.85 1.10
C ALA A 13 9.41 15.53 0.65
N GLU A 14 8.56 15.56 -0.38
CA GLU A 14 7.80 14.38 -0.80
C GLU A 14 8.80 13.27 -1.14
N PRO A 15 8.86 12.15 -0.42
CA PRO A 15 9.81 11.07 -0.66
C PRO A 15 9.81 10.62 -2.11
N CYS A 16 8.67 10.66 -2.78
CA CYS A 16 8.54 10.31 -4.19
C CYS A 16 9.37 11.22 -5.15
N SER A 17 9.80 12.39 -4.71
CA SER A 17 10.69 13.29 -5.48
C SER A 17 12.17 13.14 -5.12
N LEU A 18 12.49 12.37 -4.09
CA LEU A 18 13.86 12.17 -3.61
C LEU A 18 14.50 10.92 -4.24
N THR A 19 15.83 10.92 -4.27
CA THR A 19 16.63 9.79 -4.75
C THR A 19 17.89 9.60 -3.90
N GLY A 20 18.54 8.47 -4.03
CA GLY A 20 19.82 8.17 -3.38
C GLY A 20 19.79 8.27 -1.86
N ASP A 21 20.83 8.86 -1.28
CA ASP A 21 21.02 8.90 0.18
C ASP A 21 19.95 9.75 0.87
N LYS A 22 19.51 10.84 0.25
CA LYS A 22 18.43 11.67 0.82
C LYS A 22 17.12 10.91 0.98
N LEU A 23 16.78 10.08 0.00
CA LEU A 23 15.59 9.23 0.11
C LEU A 23 15.76 8.22 1.25
N ARG A 24 16.94 7.58 1.38
CA ARG A 24 17.22 6.63 2.46
C ARG A 24 17.09 7.25 3.83
N GLU A 25 17.76 8.39 4.05
CA GLU A 25 17.68 9.12 5.31
C GLU A 25 16.24 9.55 5.65
N THR A 26 15.48 9.98 4.63
CA THR A 26 14.09 10.38 4.82
C THR A 26 13.23 9.17 5.19
N MET A 27 13.37 8.06 4.47
CA MET A 27 12.58 6.85 4.75
C MET A 27 12.94 6.23 6.09
N ASP A 28 14.22 6.29 6.49
CA ASP A 28 14.65 5.82 7.80
C ASP A 28 13.96 6.57 8.94
N LYS A 29 13.95 7.90 8.87
CA LYS A 29 13.23 8.76 9.83
C LYS A 29 11.73 8.49 9.83
N VAL A 30 11.12 8.40 8.65
CA VAL A 30 9.68 8.14 8.52
C VAL A 30 9.32 6.80 9.16
N VAL A 31 10.11 5.76 8.94
CA VAL A 31 9.88 4.45 9.59
C VAL A 31 10.07 4.55 11.11
N GLU A 32 11.10 5.25 11.58
CA GLU A 32 11.34 5.47 13.02
C GLU A 32 10.16 6.18 13.70
N GLU A 33 9.59 7.19 13.04
CA GLU A 33 8.48 7.99 13.58
C GLU A 33 7.12 7.27 13.51
N THR A 34 6.95 6.34 12.57
CA THR A 34 5.63 5.77 12.24
C THR A 34 5.46 4.30 12.58
N LEU A 35 6.55 3.62 12.92
CA LEU A 35 6.50 2.25 13.41
C LEU A 35 6.10 2.24 14.89
N SER A 36 5.07 1.46 15.23
CA SER A 36 4.66 1.30 16.64
C SER A 36 5.78 0.72 17.52
N GLU A 37 5.77 1.05 18.81
CA GLU A 37 6.78 0.58 19.77
C GLU A 37 6.93 -0.95 19.82
N ASP A 38 5.83 -1.68 19.61
CA ASP A 38 5.85 -3.16 19.54
C ASP A 38 6.21 -3.71 18.17
N GLY A 39 6.43 -2.85 17.17
CA GLY A 39 6.81 -3.16 15.81
C GLY A 39 5.70 -3.81 14.97
N LYS A 40 4.43 -3.79 15.41
CA LYS A 40 3.34 -4.49 14.73
C LYS A 40 2.52 -3.63 13.79
N GLU A 41 2.59 -2.32 13.91
CA GLU A 41 1.85 -1.38 13.05
C GLU A 41 2.83 -0.41 12.40
N LEU A 42 2.72 -0.25 11.07
CA LEU A 42 3.42 0.77 10.31
C LEU A 42 2.40 1.67 9.63
N ASN A 43 2.42 2.97 9.95
CA ASN A 43 1.48 3.93 9.41
C ASN A 43 2.18 4.99 8.54
N LEU A 44 2.22 4.73 7.26
CA LEU A 44 2.84 5.61 6.24
C LEU A 44 1.80 6.42 5.44
N LYS A 45 0.59 6.57 5.94
CA LYS A 45 -0.49 7.26 5.21
C LYS A 45 -0.08 8.68 4.79
N GLY A 46 -0.11 8.96 3.48
CA GLY A 46 0.10 10.30 2.93
C GLY A 46 1.55 10.78 2.91
N TYR A 47 2.53 9.93 3.16
CA TYR A 47 3.95 10.30 3.12
C TYR A 47 4.55 10.38 1.71
N CYS A 48 3.75 10.14 0.67
CA CYS A 48 4.23 10.13 -0.72
C CYS A 48 5.46 9.23 -0.93
N VAL A 49 5.37 8.00 -0.43
CA VAL A 49 6.46 7.02 -0.44
C VAL A 49 6.93 6.71 -1.87
N GLY A 50 6.00 6.55 -2.80
CA GLY A 50 6.27 6.15 -4.18
C GLY A 50 6.96 4.80 -4.34
N PRO A 51 7.20 4.34 -5.57
CA PRO A 51 7.88 3.06 -5.82
C PRO A 51 9.33 3.06 -5.28
N ASN A 52 10.03 4.20 -5.37
CA ASN A 52 11.40 4.31 -4.88
C ASN A 52 11.47 4.16 -3.35
N GLY A 53 10.56 4.78 -2.61
CA GLY A 53 10.46 4.60 -1.16
C GLY A 53 10.10 3.15 -0.79
N MET A 54 9.21 2.51 -1.55
CA MET A 54 8.90 1.09 -1.37
C MET A 54 10.14 0.21 -1.52
N SER A 55 11.07 0.53 -2.44
CA SER A 55 12.31 -0.23 -2.60
C SER A 55 13.23 -0.21 -1.36
N ILE A 56 13.07 0.79 -0.49
CA ILE A 56 13.79 0.89 0.79
C ILE A 56 13.01 0.17 1.89
N ILE A 57 11.72 0.48 2.02
CA ILE A 57 10.85 -0.10 3.06
C ILE A 57 10.82 -1.62 2.97
N THR A 58 10.74 -2.18 1.78
CA THR A 58 10.66 -3.64 1.58
C THR A 58 11.96 -4.39 1.93
N ARG A 59 12.98 -3.68 2.37
CA ARG A 59 14.27 -4.24 2.85
C ARG A 59 14.59 -3.87 4.29
N ASP A 60 13.70 -3.16 4.97
CA ASP A 60 13.92 -2.72 6.35
C ASP A 60 13.52 -3.81 7.33
N GLU A 61 14.49 -4.50 7.91
CA GLU A 61 14.27 -5.63 8.81
C GLU A 61 13.52 -5.27 10.10
N ARG A 62 13.44 -3.98 10.47
CA ARG A 62 12.60 -3.53 11.59
C ARG A 62 11.13 -3.92 11.38
N LEU A 63 10.71 -4.11 10.13
CA LEU A 63 9.32 -4.35 9.73
C LEU A 63 8.88 -5.83 9.80
N VAL A 64 9.76 -6.75 10.15
CA VAL A 64 9.48 -8.21 10.18
C VAL A 64 8.34 -8.62 11.13
N LYS A 65 7.93 -7.74 12.05
CA LYS A 65 6.83 -7.99 12.99
C LYS A 65 5.51 -7.34 12.56
N VAL A 66 5.51 -6.53 11.49
CA VAL A 66 4.33 -5.77 11.06
C VAL A 66 3.17 -6.70 10.72
N ARG A 67 2.00 -6.36 11.25
CA ARG A 67 0.71 -7.04 11.02
C ARG A 67 -0.30 -6.09 10.40
N ARG A 68 -0.21 -4.80 10.71
CA ARG A 68 -1.06 -3.75 10.17
C ARG A 68 -0.20 -2.77 9.39
N LEU A 69 -0.46 -2.65 8.09
CA LEU A 69 0.29 -1.81 7.17
C LEU A 69 -0.62 -0.78 6.52
N ASN A 70 -0.39 0.49 6.83
CA ASN A 70 -1.12 1.59 6.21
C ASN A 70 -0.20 2.33 5.22
N LEU A 71 -0.50 2.17 3.95
CA LEU A 71 0.16 2.82 2.82
C LEU A 71 -0.78 3.77 2.06
N GLY A 72 -1.93 4.12 2.62
CA GLY A 72 -2.92 4.97 1.94
C GLY A 72 -2.35 6.30 1.43
N GLY A 73 -2.66 6.69 0.18
CA GLY A 73 -2.28 7.97 -0.40
C GLY A 73 -0.79 8.14 -0.68
N ASN A 74 -0.09 7.12 -1.12
CA ASN A 74 1.37 7.13 -1.30
C ASN A 74 1.88 7.06 -2.74
N ARG A 75 1.01 6.94 -3.73
CA ARG A 75 1.38 6.85 -5.16
C ARG A 75 2.40 5.73 -5.44
N ILE A 76 2.24 4.59 -4.80
CA ILE A 76 3.20 3.48 -4.96
C ILE A 76 3.07 2.77 -6.30
N GLY A 77 1.90 2.83 -6.94
CA GLY A 77 1.62 2.17 -8.22
C GLY A 77 1.80 0.67 -8.21
N ASP A 78 1.74 0.07 -9.37
CA ASP A 78 1.91 -1.38 -9.56
C ASP A 78 3.32 -1.85 -9.17
N ASP A 79 4.34 -1.05 -9.46
CA ASP A 79 5.74 -1.37 -9.11
C ASP A 79 5.95 -1.43 -7.60
N GLY A 80 5.38 -0.49 -6.84
CA GLY A 80 5.47 -0.50 -5.37
C GLY A 80 4.72 -1.70 -4.77
N VAL A 81 3.60 -2.06 -5.34
CA VAL A 81 2.85 -3.27 -4.97
C VAL A 81 3.66 -4.53 -5.25
N LYS A 82 4.31 -4.62 -6.42
CA LYS A 82 5.21 -5.73 -6.75
C LYS A 82 6.29 -5.91 -5.69
N LEU A 83 6.99 -4.83 -5.32
CA LEU A 83 8.01 -4.87 -4.28
C LEU A 83 7.45 -5.34 -2.93
N LEU A 84 6.25 -4.89 -2.55
CA LEU A 84 5.58 -5.33 -1.33
C LEU A 84 5.32 -6.84 -1.33
N THR A 85 4.83 -7.36 -2.45
CA THR A 85 4.43 -8.77 -2.59
C THR A 85 5.60 -9.74 -2.73
N GLU A 86 6.79 -9.23 -3.03
CA GLU A 86 8.03 -10.00 -3.12
C GLU A 86 8.86 -10.00 -1.81
N SER A 87 8.51 -9.19 -0.82
CA SER A 87 9.27 -9.07 0.43
C SER A 87 8.71 -9.93 1.57
N ASP A 88 9.44 -10.96 1.98
CA ASP A 88 9.09 -11.85 3.08
C ASP A 88 8.88 -11.15 4.43
N LEU A 89 9.39 -9.92 4.58
CA LEU A 89 9.18 -9.10 5.77
C LEU A 89 7.69 -8.91 6.11
N PHE A 90 6.83 -8.90 5.08
CA PHE A 90 5.38 -8.69 5.24
C PHE A 90 4.56 -9.97 5.37
N SER A 91 5.20 -11.13 5.54
CA SER A 91 4.51 -12.44 5.67
C SER A 91 3.60 -12.57 6.92
N LYS A 92 3.66 -11.63 7.84
CA LYS A 92 2.79 -11.58 9.03
C LYS A 92 1.64 -10.58 8.89
N VAL A 93 1.61 -9.81 7.83
CA VAL A 93 0.58 -8.78 7.61
C VAL A 93 -0.78 -9.43 7.41
N ASN A 94 -1.78 -8.90 8.12
CA ASN A 94 -3.16 -9.36 8.05
C ASN A 94 -4.16 -8.21 7.74
N TRP A 95 -3.73 -6.97 7.81
CA TRP A 95 -4.51 -5.80 7.45
C TRP A 95 -3.67 -4.84 6.61
N ILE A 96 -4.18 -4.46 5.43
CA ILE A 96 -3.49 -3.57 4.50
C ILE A 96 -4.43 -2.47 4.01
N GLU A 97 -3.98 -1.23 4.15
CA GLU A 97 -4.60 -0.05 3.58
C GLU A 97 -3.76 0.43 2.39
N LEU A 98 -4.33 0.36 1.20
CA LEU A 98 -3.72 0.77 -0.08
C LEU A 98 -4.58 1.78 -0.86
N GLY A 99 -5.56 2.40 -0.22
CA GLY A 99 -6.41 3.38 -0.88
C GLY A 99 -5.63 4.56 -1.46
N GLY A 100 -5.99 5.02 -2.68
CA GLY A 100 -5.39 6.19 -3.32
C GLY A 100 -3.91 6.02 -3.68
N ASN A 101 -3.55 4.90 -4.30
CA ASN A 101 -2.16 4.56 -4.60
C ASN A 101 -1.82 4.39 -6.08
N ASP A 102 -2.71 4.77 -6.97
CA ASP A 102 -2.50 4.63 -8.43
C ASP A 102 -2.29 3.17 -8.88
N ILE A 103 -2.91 2.21 -8.17
CA ILE A 103 -2.80 0.77 -8.44
C ILE A 103 -3.74 0.41 -9.60
N GLY A 104 -3.18 -0.22 -10.61
CA GLY A 104 -3.89 -0.74 -11.77
C GLY A 104 -4.10 -2.27 -11.72
N PRO A 105 -4.55 -2.86 -12.85
CA PRO A 105 -4.78 -4.32 -12.97
C PRO A 105 -3.54 -5.17 -12.67
N GLU A 106 -2.35 -4.71 -13.05
CA GLU A 106 -1.11 -5.45 -12.78
C GLU A 106 -0.75 -5.46 -11.29
N GLY A 107 -0.93 -4.34 -10.58
CA GLY A 107 -0.76 -4.29 -9.13
C GLY A 107 -1.72 -5.24 -8.42
N VAL A 108 -2.99 -5.28 -8.86
CA VAL A 108 -3.97 -6.26 -8.37
C VAL A 108 -3.47 -7.68 -8.61
N ARG A 109 -2.97 -7.99 -9.80
CA ARG A 109 -2.41 -9.31 -10.12
C ARG A 109 -1.30 -9.72 -9.15
N HIS A 110 -0.39 -8.81 -8.83
CA HIS A 110 0.66 -9.05 -7.83
C HIS A 110 0.07 -9.33 -6.44
N LEU A 111 -0.92 -8.55 -6.01
CA LEU A 111 -1.53 -8.71 -4.68
C LEU A 111 -2.18 -10.08 -4.53
N ILE A 112 -3.09 -10.43 -5.43
CA ILE A 112 -3.94 -11.63 -5.28
C ILE A 112 -3.17 -12.94 -5.47
N ARG A 113 -2.05 -12.92 -6.23
CA ARG A 113 -1.15 -14.06 -6.43
C ARG A 113 0.03 -14.09 -5.46
N SER A 114 0.05 -13.19 -4.48
CA SER A 114 1.18 -13.09 -3.55
C SER A 114 1.31 -14.32 -2.66
N LYS A 115 2.48 -14.93 -2.68
CA LYS A 115 2.83 -16.01 -1.74
C LYS A 115 3.21 -15.47 -0.36
N VAL A 116 3.53 -14.19 -0.26
CA VAL A 116 3.91 -13.51 0.99
C VAL A 116 2.68 -13.12 1.78
N LEU A 117 1.64 -12.56 1.13
CA LEU A 117 0.48 -11.96 1.79
C LEU A 117 -0.62 -12.96 2.18
N LYS A 118 -0.31 -14.22 2.35
CA LYS A 118 -1.27 -15.31 2.66
C LYS A 118 -2.04 -15.16 3.98
N LYS A 119 -1.67 -14.19 4.83
CA LYS A 119 -2.38 -13.94 6.10
C LYS A 119 -3.30 -12.73 6.04
N VAL A 120 -3.37 -12.05 4.92
CA VAL A 120 -4.21 -10.87 4.75
C VAL A 120 -5.67 -11.26 4.88
N LYS A 121 -6.37 -10.57 5.78
CA LYS A 121 -7.78 -10.69 6.08
C LYS A 121 -8.58 -9.48 5.63
N SER A 122 -7.97 -8.30 5.70
CA SER A 122 -8.59 -7.05 5.30
C SER A 122 -7.68 -6.30 4.34
N LEU A 123 -8.21 -5.97 3.17
CA LEU A 123 -7.51 -5.27 2.08
C LEU A 123 -8.38 -4.11 1.59
N ASN A 124 -7.90 -2.88 1.80
CA ASN A 124 -8.54 -1.70 1.26
C ASN A 124 -7.80 -1.24 0.01
N LEU A 125 -8.51 -1.21 -1.11
CA LEU A 125 -8.06 -0.72 -2.42
C LEU A 125 -8.90 0.47 -2.92
N TYR A 126 -9.60 1.17 -2.01
CA TYR A 126 -10.41 2.32 -2.34
C TYR A 126 -9.65 3.34 -3.20
N ARG A 127 -10.33 3.89 -4.23
CA ARG A 127 -9.78 4.96 -5.07
C ARG A 127 -8.42 4.61 -5.70
N ASN A 128 -8.41 3.58 -6.52
CA ASN A 128 -7.31 3.17 -7.38
C ASN A 128 -7.80 3.07 -8.83
N TYR A 129 -7.09 2.41 -9.73
CA TYR A 129 -7.42 2.26 -11.16
C TYR A 129 -7.57 0.79 -11.57
N ILE A 130 -8.28 0.00 -10.75
CA ILE A 130 -8.39 -1.46 -10.92
C ILE A 130 -9.14 -1.82 -12.20
N LYS A 131 -10.22 -1.09 -12.53
CA LYS A 131 -11.06 -1.29 -13.71
C LYS A 131 -11.65 -2.72 -13.80
N ASP A 132 -12.40 -2.98 -14.86
CA ASP A 132 -12.98 -4.31 -15.14
C ASP A 132 -11.93 -5.39 -15.30
N GLU A 133 -10.77 -5.04 -15.87
CA GLU A 133 -9.65 -5.96 -16.02
C GLU A 133 -9.14 -6.47 -14.68
N GLY A 134 -8.85 -5.59 -13.74
CA GLY A 134 -8.39 -5.99 -12.40
C GLY A 134 -9.44 -6.76 -11.62
N ALA A 135 -10.72 -6.36 -11.71
CA ALA A 135 -11.83 -7.09 -11.12
C ALA A 135 -11.95 -8.52 -11.68
N THR A 136 -11.79 -8.68 -12.99
CA THR A 136 -11.78 -9.99 -13.67
C THR A 136 -10.59 -10.85 -13.22
N ILE A 137 -9.42 -10.25 -13.04
CA ILE A 137 -8.23 -10.93 -12.52
C ILE A 137 -8.51 -11.43 -11.10
N MET A 138 -9.09 -10.59 -10.22
CA MET A 138 -9.45 -11.00 -8.86
C MET A 138 -10.44 -12.16 -8.85
N ALA A 139 -11.46 -12.11 -9.70
CA ALA A 139 -12.47 -13.15 -9.79
C ALA A 139 -11.90 -14.53 -10.19
N LYS A 140 -10.86 -14.54 -11.04
CA LYS A 140 -10.31 -15.78 -11.61
C LYS A 140 -9.14 -16.36 -10.81
N ASP A 141 -8.31 -15.50 -10.23
CA ASP A 141 -6.96 -15.87 -9.81
C ASP A 141 -6.69 -15.60 -8.32
N ASN A 142 -7.71 -15.32 -7.52
CA ASN A 142 -7.52 -14.95 -6.12
C ASN A 142 -6.92 -16.11 -5.29
N GLU A 143 -5.70 -15.92 -4.82
CA GLU A 143 -4.99 -16.83 -3.93
C GLU A 143 -4.93 -16.33 -2.47
N LEU A 144 -5.64 -15.26 -2.12
CA LEU A 144 -5.71 -14.75 -0.75
C LEU A 144 -6.82 -15.47 0.04
N ASP A 145 -6.60 -16.75 0.35
CA ASP A 145 -7.58 -17.65 0.96
C ASP A 145 -8.15 -17.18 2.30
N LYS A 146 -7.54 -16.20 2.94
CA LYS A 146 -7.95 -15.65 4.24
C LYS A 146 -8.61 -14.29 4.15
N LEU A 147 -8.82 -13.78 2.94
CA LEU A 147 -9.43 -12.47 2.76
C LEU A 147 -10.89 -12.50 3.21
N GLU A 148 -11.22 -11.66 4.17
CA GLU A 148 -12.54 -11.53 4.78
C GLU A 148 -13.20 -10.19 4.38
N ASP A 149 -12.39 -9.13 4.28
CA ASP A 149 -12.84 -7.77 3.96
C ASP A 149 -12.07 -7.21 2.76
N LEU A 150 -12.81 -6.73 1.75
CA LEU A 150 -12.26 -6.13 0.55
C LEU A 150 -13.04 -4.86 0.18
N ASP A 151 -12.35 -3.72 0.15
CA ASP A 151 -12.91 -2.47 -0.35
C ASP A 151 -12.37 -2.15 -1.74
N LEU A 152 -13.25 -2.13 -2.74
CA LEU A 152 -12.96 -1.79 -4.14
C LEU A 152 -13.64 -0.50 -4.60
N ALA A 153 -14.24 0.27 -3.70
CA ALA A 153 -14.98 1.47 -4.09
C ALA A 153 -14.09 2.50 -4.83
N GLN A 154 -14.68 3.22 -5.77
CA GLN A 154 -14.00 4.22 -6.62
C GLN A 154 -12.79 3.67 -7.41
N ASN A 155 -13.00 2.57 -8.13
CA ASN A 155 -11.96 1.91 -8.93
C ASN A 155 -12.27 1.81 -10.42
N GLU A 156 -13.23 2.59 -10.91
CA GLU A 156 -13.66 2.55 -12.31
C GLU A 156 -14.11 1.14 -12.78
N ILE A 157 -14.65 0.34 -11.85
CA ILE A 157 -15.20 -0.99 -12.15
C ILE A 157 -16.61 -0.79 -12.69
N GLY A 158 -16.84 -1.25 -13.91
CA GLY A 158 -18.12 -1.24 -14.60
C GLY A 158 -18.87 -2.57 -14.47
N ASP A 159 -19.89 -2.74 -15.30
CA ASP A 159 -20.79 -3.91 -15.26
C ASP A 159 -20.03 -5.24 -15.51
N GLU A 160 -19.05 -5.23 -16.43
CA GLU A 160 -18.28 -6.44 -16.76
C GLU A 160 -17.46 -6.93 -15.55
N GLY A 161 -16.80 -6.01 -14.85
CA GLY A 161 -16.02 -6.32 -13.66
C GLY A 161 -16.91 -6.80 -12.50
N ILE A 162 -18.06 -6.13 -12.30
CA ILE A 162 -19.02 -6.54 -11.27
C ILE A 162 -19.58 -7.94 -11.55
N ILE A 163 -19.94 -8.23 -12.78
CA ILE A 163 -20.42 -9.57 -13.19
C ILE A 163 -19.35 -10.62 -12.96
N ALA A 164 -18.08 -10.32 -13.28
CA ALA A 164 -16.98 -11.24 -13.02
C ALA A 164 -16.83 -11.57 -11.54
N LEU A 165 -16.84 -10.54 -10.68
CA LEU A 165 -16.74 -10.72 -9.21
C LEU A 165 -17.94 -11.46 -8.62
N ALA A 166 -19.15 -11.22 -9.12
CA ALA A 166 -20.36 -11.88 -8.62
C ALA A 166 -20.43 -13.37 -8.96
N ASN A 167 -19.67 -13.82 -9.95
CA ASN A 167 -19.61 -15.23 -10.40
C ASN A 167 -18.36 -15.99 -9.90
N SER A 168 -17.58 -15.38 -9.02
CA SER A 168 -16.32 -15.94 -8.49
C SER A 168 -16.50 -16.79 -7.23
#